data_e2e45e2a7f6da4e90c1154a0385f7438
#
_entry.id   e2e45e2a7f6da4e90c1154a0385f7438
#
_cell.length_a   1.000
_cell.length_b   1.000
_cell.length_c   1.000
_cell.angle_alpha   90.00
_cell.angle_beta   90.00
_cell.angle_gamma   90.00
#
_symmetry.space_group_name_H-M   'P 1'
#
loop_
_entity.id
_entity.type
_entity.pdbx_description
1 polymer ?
#
loop_
_entity_poly.entity_id
_entity_poly.type
_entity_poly.pdbx_seq_one_letter_code
_entity_poly.pdbx_strand_id
1 'polypeptide(L)'
;MNKIKAAIIEDEVPAARLLHEMIQSLRPDWEVMILPGTIEESVEWFHVNPHPELLFLDIQLTDGNSFMLIEQARPDSMIVFTTAYDEYAVRAFAVNSIDYLLKPIHQERLLQTIERFESLTEKYIRDFNRESRICLLYTSDAADDK
;
A
#
# COMPACT_ATOMS: atom_id res chain seq x y z
N MET A 1 8.95 -18.57 3.63
CA MET A 1 8.90 -17.21 3.28
C MET A 1 7.50 -16.72 3.13
N ASN A 2 7.20 -15.61 3.72
CA ASN A 2 5.84 -15.09 3.63
C ASN A 2 5.62 -14.40 2.30
N LYS A 3 4.44 -14.60 1.75
CA LYS A 3 4.06 -13.90 0.53
C LYS A 3 3.76 -12.45 0.84
N ILE A 4 4.11 -11.59 -0.11
CA ILE A 4 3.70 -10.19 -0.03
C ILE A 4 2.19 -10.14 -0.28
N LYS A 5 1.49 -9.41 0.56
CA LYS A 5 0.05 -9.21 0.42
C LYS A 5 -0.21 -7.81 -0.08
N ALA A 6 -0.80 -7.71 -1.24
CA ALA A 6 -1.18 -6.44 -1.84
C ALA A 6 -2.69 -6.40 -1.97
N ALA A 7 -3.25 -5.21 -1.87
CA ALA A 7 -4.69 -5.05 -1.95
C ALA A 7 -5.04 -3.89 -2.87
N ILE A 8 -6.23 -3.96 -3.43
CA ILE A 8 -6.75 -2.95 -4.35
C ILE A 8 -8.09 -2.47 -3.84
N ILE A 9 -8.26 -1.16 -3.74
CA ILE A 9 -9.55 -0.54 -3.48
C ILE A 9 -9.90 0.33 -4.68
N GLU A 10 -10.87 -0.15 -5.44
CA GLU A 10 -11.31 0.48 -6.68
C GLU A 10 -12.77 0.10 -6.87
N ASP A 11 -13.65 1.08 -7.01
CA ASP A 11 -15.09 0.79 -7.07
C ASP A 11 -15.56 0.30 -8.43
N GLU A 12 -14.77 0.46 -9.49
CA GLU A 12 -15.14 -0.08 -10.80
C GLU A 12 -14.57 -1.47 -10.94
N VAL A 13 -15.45 -2.47 -10.99
CA VAL A 13 -15.02 -3.86 -10.99
C VAL A 13 -14.09 -4.21 -12.15
N PRO A 14 -14.35 -3.78 -13.40
CA PRO A 14 -13.40 -4.12 -14.48
C PRO A 14 -12.02 -3.51 -14.27
N ALA A 15 -11.97 -2.29 -13.72
CA ALA A 15 -10.69 -1.63 -13.46
C ALA A 15 -9.92 -2.34 -12.36
N ALA A 16 -10.64 -2.77 -11.32
CA ALA A 16 -10.01 -3.51 -10.21
C ALA A 16 -9.45 -4.84 -10.71
N ARG A 17 -10.20 -5.54 -11.54
CA ARG A 17 -9.77 -6.82 -12.08
C ARG A 17 -8.56 -6.66 -12.99
N LEU A 18 -8.54 -5.64 -13.81
CA LEU A 18 -7.41 -5.40 -14.70
C LEU A 18 -6.14 -5.13 -13.90
N LEU A 19 -6.24 -4.28 -12.89
CA LEU A 19 -5.08 -4.00 -12.06
C LEU A 19 -4.62 -5.25 -11.33
N HIS A 20 -5.55 -6.05 -10.84
CA HIS A 20 -5.24 -7.32 -10.18
C HIS A 20 -4.44 -8.23 -11.13
N GLU A 21 -4.90 -8.37 -12.37
CA GLU A 21 -4.22 -9.20 -13.34
C GLU A 21 -2.82 -8.66 -13.67
N MET A 22 -2.69 -7.36 -13.79
CA MET A 22 -1.41 -6.75 -14.10
C MET A 22 -0.39 -7.00 -12.99
N ILE A 23 -0.81 -6.82 -11.74
CA ILE A 23 0.07 -7.05 -10.59
C ILE A 23 0.44 -8.53 -10.52
N GLN A 24 -0.54 -9.40 -10.64
CA GLN A 24 -0.30 -10.84 -10.55
C GLN A 24 0.61 -11.34 -11.65
N SER A 25 0.50 -10.75 -12.83
CA SER A 25 1.36 -11.08 -13.95
C SER A 25 2.82 -10.70 -13.67
N LEU A 26 3.04 -9.56 -13.03
CA LEU A 26 4.38 -9.09 -12.70
C LEU A 26 4.95 -9.78 -11.47
N ARG A 27 4.11 -10.22 -10.57
CA ARG A 27 4.53 -10.89 -9.33
C ARG A 27 3.61 -12.06 -9.02
N PRO A 28 3.82 -13.20 -9.69
CA PRO A 28 2.92 -14.36 -9.52
C PRO A 28 2.89 -14.91 -8.10
N ASP A 29 3.92 -14.66 -7.31
CA ASP A 29 3.99 -15.18 -5.95
C ASP A 29 3.36 -14.26 -4.92
N TRP A 30 2.90 -13.08 -5.32
CA TRP A 30 2.20 -12.20 -4.41
C TRP A 30 0.76 -12.66 -4.22
N GLU A 31 0.21 -12.35 -3.06
CA GLU A 31 -1.21 -12.57 -2.80
C GLU A 31 -1.89 -11.22 -3.00
N VAL A 32 -2.69 -11.10 -4.06
CA VAL A 32 -3.35 -9.83 -4.41
C VAL A 32 -4.84 -9.95 -4.17
N MET A 33 -5.39 -9.05 -3.36
CA MET A 33 -6.80 -9.05 -2.98
C MET A 33 -7.50 -7.82 -3.52
N ILE A 34 -8.76 -7.96 -3.87
CA ILE A 34 -9.62 -6.81 -4.18
C ILE A 34 -10.52 -6.60 -2.97
N LEU A 35 -10.39 -5.45 -2.34
CA LEU A 35 -11.17 -5.11 -1.16
C LEU A 35 -12.46 -4.39 -1.54
N PRO A 36 -13.38 -4.17 -0.58
CA PRO A 36 -14.61 -3.45 -0.90
C PRO A 36 -14.33 -2.08 -1.50
N GLY A 37 -15.16 -1.66 -2.43
CA GLY A 37 -14.92 -0.45 -3.22
C GLY A 37 -15.52 0.81 -2.64
N THR A 38 -15.98 0.80 -1.38
CA THR A 38 -16.50 1.99 -0.72
C THR A 38 -15.66 2.31 0.51
N ILE A 39 -15.67 3.57 0.90
CA ILE A 39 -14.94 4.00 2.08
C ILE A 39 -15.49 3.31 3.31
N GLU A 40 -16.80 3.30 3.45
CA GLU A 40 -17.45 2.73 4.64
C GLU A 40 -17.08 1.27 4.85
N GLU A 41 -17.22 0.46 3.81
CA GLU A 41 -16.91 -0.96 3.91
C GLU A 41 -15.42 -1.21 4.08
N SER A 42 -14.59 -0.38 3.46
CA SER A 42 -13.15 -0.52 3.58
C SER A 42 -12.66 -0.17 4.97
N VAL A 43 -13.21 0.86 5.59
CA VAL A 43 -12.87 1.22 6.97
C VAL A 43 -13.16 0.03 7.89
N GLU A 44 -14.33 -0.56 7.72
CA GLU A 44 -14.72 -1.71 8.52
C GLU A 44 -13.76 -2.89 8.30
N TRP A 45 -13.41 -3.11 7.04
CA TRP A 45 -12.49 -4.20 6.71
C TRP A 45 -11.14 -4.02 7.42
N PHE A 46 -10.60 -2.80 7.43
CA PHE A 46 -9.31 -2.53 8.06
C PHE A 46 -9.38 -2.65 9.58
N HIS A 47 -10.54 -2.47 10.17
CA HIS A 47 -10.69 -2.61 11.61
C HIS A 47 -10.65 -4.06 12.08
N VAL A 48 -10.99 -5.01 11.21
CA VAL A 48 -11.12 -6.41 11.63
C VAL A 48 -10.18 -7.37 10.92
N ASN A 49 -9.39 -6.90 9.97
CA ASN A 49 -8.48 -7.77 9.22
C ASN A 49 -7.05 -7.30 9.31
N PRO A 50 -6.08 -8.20 9.13
CA PRO A 50 -4.68 -7.78 9.02
C PRO A 50 -4.50 -6.89 7.81
N HIS A 51 -3.65 -5.89 7.91
CA HIS A 51 -3.45 -4.93 6.83
C HIS A 51 -2.46 -5.46 5.80
N PRO A 52 -2.70 -5.23 4.51
CA PRO A 52 -1.75 -5.63 3.48
C PRO A 52 -0.49 -4.78 3.54
N GLU A 53 0.60 -5.29 2.98
CA GLU A 53 1.83 -4.52 2.95
C GLU A 53 1.76 -3.39 1.93
N LEU A 54 1.03 -3.60 0.84
CA LEU A 54 0.90 -2.60 -0.22
C LEU A 54 -0.56 -2.42 -0.57
N LEU A 55 -1.01 -1.18 -0.63
CA LEU A 55 -2.40 -0.86 -0.93
C LEU A 55 -2.47 0.07 -2.13
N PHE A 56 -3.13 -0.39 -3.20
CA PHE A 56 -3.45 0.45 -4.34
C PHE A 56 -4.84 1.03 -4.10
N LEU A 57 -4.92 2.33 -3.98
CA LEU A 57 -6.12 3.00 -3.50
C LEU A 57 -6.57 4.07 -4.48
N ASP A 58 -7.75 3.87 -5.09
CA ASP A 58 -8.31 4.90 -5.95
C ASP A 58 -8.72 6.09 -5.09
N ILE A 59 -8.37 7.28 -5.53
CA ILE A 59 -8.68 8.48 -4.76
C ILE A 59 -10.17 8.74 -4.69
N GLN A 60 -10.90 8.53 -5.80
CA GLN A 60 -12.33 8.80 -5.81
C GLN A 60 -13.11 7.50 -5.81
N LEU A 61 -13.83 7.26 -4.73
CA LEU A 61 -14.69 6.11 -4.58
C LEU A 61 -16.15 6.56 -4.63
N THR A 62 -17.06 5.60 -4.72
CA THR A 62 -18.48 5.90 -4.86
C THR A 62 -18.99 6.81 -3.75
N ASP A 63 -18.55 6.60 -2.52
CA ASP A 63 -19.05 7.34 -1.37
C ASP A 63 -18.09 8.41 -0.87
N GLY A 64 -17.10 8.80 -1.67
CA GLY A 64 -16.28 9.95 -1.29
C GLY A 64 -14.83 9.83 -1.72
N ASN A 65 -14.00 10.67 -1.09
CA ASN A 65 -12.58 10.75 -1.38
C ASN A 65 -11.83 9.83 -0.43
N SER A 66 -10.93 9.03 -0.95
CA SER A 66 -10.25 8.00 -0.15
C SER A 66 -9.29 8.55 0.89
N PHE A 67 -8.98 9.84 0.88
CA PHE A 67 -8.23 10.44 1.99
C PHE A 67 -9.01 10.30 3.30
N MET A 68 -10.34 10.23 3.22
CA MET A 68 -11.19 9.97 4.39
C MET A 68 -10.96 8.57 4.93
N LEU A 69 -10.75 7.60 4.04
CA LEU A 69 -10.44 6.24 4.47
C LEU A 69 -9.14 6.23 5.26
N ILE A 70 -8.15 6.95 4.79
CA ILE A 70 -6.85 6.99 5.46
C ILE A 70 -6.99 7.58 6.85
N GLU A 71 -7.78 8.64 6.97
CA GLU A 71 -8.00 9.27 8.28
C GLU A 71 -8.70 8.34 9.26
N GLN A 72 -9.70 7.63 8.79
CA GLN A 72 -10.54 6.81 9.66
C GLN A 72 -9.93 5.45 9.97
N ALA A 73 -9.35 4.82 8.98
CA ALA A 73 -8.83 3.46 9.15
C ALA A 73 -7.35 3.41 9.48
N ARG A 74 -6.60 4.44 9.09
CA ARG A 74 -5.16 4.53 9.30
C ARG A 74 -4.47 3.22 8.90
N PRO A 75 -4.54 2.87 7.60
CA PRO A 75 -3.95 1.61 7.16
C PRO A 75 -2.47 1.54 7.47
N ASP A 76 -2.05 0.39 7.97
CA ASP A 76 -0.64 0.14 8.23
C ASP A 76 -0.05 -0.49 6.97
N SER A 77 -0.12 0.24 5.88
CA SER A 77 0.24 -0.25 4.54
C SER A 77 1.00 0.85 3.83
N MET A 78 1.89 0.45 2.93
CA MET A 78 2.43 1.43 1.99
C MET A 78 1.35 1.69 0.95
N ILE A 79 1.12 2.96 0.62
CA ILE A 79 -0.01 3.34 -0.21
C ILE A 79 0.45 3.85 -1.56
N VAL A 80 -0.18 3.34 -2.62
CA VAL A 80 -0.03 3.84 -3.98
C VAL A 80 -1.40 4.35 -4.40
N PHE A 81 -1.50 5.62 -4.69
CA PHE A 81 -2.77 6.17 -5.15
C PHE A 81 -2.94 5.94 -6.64
N THR A 82 -4.16 5.62 -7.05
CA THR A 82 -4.51 5.54 -8.46
C THR A 82 -5.64 6.52 -8.70
N THR A 83 -5.64 7.19 -9.85
CA THR A 83 -6.70 8.14 -10.17
C THR A 83 -6.66 8.52 -11.64
N ALA A 84 -7.78 9.02 -12.14
CA ALA A 84 -7.85 9.58 -13.48
C ALA A 84 -7.45 11.06 -13.51
N TYR A 85 -7.19 11.67 -12.35
CA TYR A 85 -6.98 13.11 -12.26
C TYR A 85 -5.64 13.44 -11.61
N ASP A 86 -4.82 14.25 -12.27
CA ASP A 86 -3.51 14.61 -11.74
C ASP A 86 -3.59 15.73 -10.69
N GLU A 87 -4.74 16.33 -10.52
CA GLU A 87 -4.91 17.43 -9.56
C GLU A 87 -4.73 16.96 -8.12
N TYR A 88 -4.76 15.65 -7.87
CA TYR A 88 -4.60 15.12 -6.52
C TYR A 88 -3.16 14.85 -6.14
N ALA A 89 -2.21 15.08 -7.03
CA ALA A 89 -0.81 14.74 -6.76
C ALA A 89 -0.27 15.43 -5.51
N VAL A 90 -0.62 16.69 -5.32
CA VAL A 90 -0.14 17.45 -4.16
C VAL A 90 -0.68 16.86 -2.86
N ARG A 91 -1.97 16.51 -2.84
CA ARG A 91 -2.57 15.90 -1.65
C ARG A 91 -1.98 14.51 -1.38
N ALA A 92 -1.67 13.78 -2.43
CA ALA A 92 -1.08 12.46 -2.27
C ALA A 92 0.27 12.54 -1.56
N PHE A 93 1.05 13.58 -1.84
CA PHE A 93 2.33 13.75 -1.16
C PHE A 93 2.15 14.10 0.32
N ALA A 94 1.03 14.70 0.66
CA ALA A 94 0.79 15.07 2.05
C ALA A 94 0.45 13.89 2.95
N VAL A 95 0.09 12.71 2.36
CA VAL A 95 -0.26 11.55 3.14
C VAL A 95 0.78 10.48 2.89
N ASN A 96 1.85 10.48 3.08
CA ASN A 96 2.88 9.43 3.16
C ASN A 96 2.68 8.28 2.18
N SER A 97 2.33 8.59 0.95
CA SER A 97 2.22 7.57 -0.10
C SER A 97 3.57 7.33 -0.75
N ILE A 98 3.75 6.15 -1.33
CA ILE A 98 5.02 5.85 -2.00
C ILE A 98 4.97 6.16 -3.48
N ASP A 99 3.79 6.24 -4.07
CA ASP A 99 3.68 6.54 -5.50
C ASP A 99 2.27 6.98 -5.85
N TYR A 100 2.10 7.44 -7.07
CA TYR A 100 0.86 8.03 -7.57
C TYR A 100 0.75 7.65 -9.04
N LEU A 101 -0.27 6.86 -9.38
CA LEU A 101 -0.45 6.34 -10.74
C LEU A 101 -1.66 6.97 -11.41
N LEU A 102 -1.45 7.56 -12.57
CA LEU A 102 -2.56 8.09 -13.37
C LEU A 102 -3.14 6.99 -14.25
N LYS A 103 -4.44 6.95 -14.34
CA LYS A 103 -5.12 6.03 -15.25
C LYS A 103 -5.12 6.60 -16.66
N PRO A 104 -5.02 5.76 -17.68
CA PRO A 104 -4.90 4.31 -17.62
C PRO A 104 -3.51 3.88 -17.16
N ILE A 105 -3.47 2.86 -16.31
CA ILE A 105 -2.21 2.39 -15.74
C ILE A 105 -1.53 1.48 -16.75
N HIS A 106 -0.29 1.83 -17.10
CA HIS A 106 0.50 1.03 -18.04
C HIS A 106 1.41 0.08 -17.28
N GLN A 107 1.65 -1.07 -17.86
CA GLN A 107 2.41 -2.13 -17.21
C GLN A 107 3.81 -1.68 -16.79
N GLU A 108 4.48 -0.93 -17.65
CA GLU A 108 5.82 -0.45 -17.34
C GLU A 108 5.84 0.48 -16.15
N ARG A 109 4.84 1.36 -16.06
CA ARG A 109 4.76 2.30 -14.96
C ARG A 109 4.42 1.57 -13.66
N LEU A 110 3.55 0.57 -13.76
CA LEU A 110 3.20 -0.26 -12.61
C LEU A 110 4.41 -1.02 -12.10
N LEU A 111 5.22 -1.55 -13.01
CA LEU A 111 6.44 -2.25 -12.61
C LEU A 111 7.37 -1.35 -11.83
N GLN A 112 7.53 -0.11 -12.27
CA GLN A 112 8.35 0.85 -11.54
C GLN A 112 7.85 1.05 -10.12
N THR A 113 6.54 1.13 -9.94
CA THR A 113 5.93 1.30 -8.64
C THR A 113 6.18 0.07 -7.75
N ILE A 114 6.03 -1.11 -8.32
CA ILE A 114 6.27 -2.36 -7.58
C ILE A 114 7.73 -2.45 -7.15
N GLU A 115 8.64 -2.11 -8.05
CA GLU A 115 10.07 -2.13 -7.73
C GLU A 115 10.41 -1.11 -6.65
N ARG A 116 9.75 0.04 -6.68
CA ARG A 116 9.95 1.05 -5.64
C ARG A 116 9.49 0.53 -4.29
N PHE A 117 8.33 -0.12 -4.26
CA PHE A 117 7.83 -0.74 -3.03
C PHE A 117 8.82 -1.77 -2.51
N GLU A 118 9.31 -2.64 -3.38
CA GLU A 118 10.24 -3.68 -2.98
C GLU A 118 11.54 -3.11 -2.44
N SER A 119 12.02 -2.06 -3.06
CA SER A 119 13.23 -1.39 -2.63
C SER A 119 13.07 -0.75 -1.25
N LEU A 120 11.93 -0.10 -1.04
CA LEU A 120 11.64 0.53 0.26
C LEU A 120 11.49 -0.51 1.35
N THR A 121 10.85 -1.63 1.05
CA THR A 121 10.67 -2.70 2.01
C THR A 121 12.00 -3.33 2.40
N GLU A 122 12.85 -3.55 1.42
CA GLU A 122 14.19 -4.08 1.65
C GLU A 122 15.00 -3.15 2.54
N LYS A 123 14.95 -1.88 2.25
CA LYS A 123 15.67 -0.88 3.04
C LYS A 123 15.16 -0.84 4.47
N TYR A 124 13.84 -0.90 4.65
CA TYR A 124 13.24 -0.88 5.97
C TYR A 124 13.72 -2.09 6.80
N ILE A 125 13.70 -3.26 6.22
CA ILE A 125 14.12 -4.47 6.90
C ILE A 125 15.60 -4.38 7.28
N ARG A 126 16.41 -3.88 6.38
CA ARG A 126 17.83 -3.71 6.63
C ARG A 126 18.10 -2.77 7.79
N ASP A 127 17.41 -1.64 7.81
CA ASP A 127 17.56 -0.65 8.86
C ASP A 127 17.07 -1.19 10.21
N PHE A 128 15.96 -1.91 10.19
CA PHE A 128 15.43 -2.52 11.39
C PHE A 128 16.42 -3.53 11.97
N ASN A 129 16.98 -4.39 11.14
CA ASN A 129 17.94 -5.39 11.58
C ASN A 129 19.19 -4.75 12.15
N ARG A 130 19.63 -3.65 11.56
CA ARG A 130 20.78 -2.92 12.04
C ARG A 130 20.53 -2.33 13.42
N GLU A 131 19.38 -1.73 13.61
CA GLU A 131 19.00 -1.18 14.91
C GLU A 131 18.90 -2.26 15.98
N SER A 132 18.33 -3.39 15.61
CA SER A 132 18.20 -4.51 16.54
C SER A 132 19.58 -5.02 16.96
N ARG A 133 20.51 -5.05 16.04
CA ARG A 133 21.86 -5.48 16.33
C ARG A 133 22.55 -4.51 17.28
N ILE A 134 22.36 -3.24 17.07
CA ILE A 134 22.93 -2.21 17.92
C ILE A 134 22.38 -2.33 19.33
N CYS A 135 21.08 -2.56 19.47
CA CYS A 135 20.46 -2.76 20.76
C CYS A 135 21.06 -3.95 21.49
N LEU A 136 21.28 -5.03 20.78
CA LEU A 136 21.88 -6.21 21.40
C LEU A 136 23.30 -5.96 21.86
N LEU A 137 24.03 -5.14 21.13
CA LEU A 137 25.40 -4.84 21.50
C LEU A 137 25.50 -4.01 22.76
N TYR A 138 24.60 -3.09 22.93
CA TYR A 138 24.67 -2.21 24.08
C TYR A 138 23.88 -2.68 25.25
N THR A 139 23.34 -3.70 25.32
CA THR A 139 22.54 -4.08 26.03
C THR A 139 22.38 -4.28 27.03
N SER A 140 22.48 -4.95 27.15
CA SER A 140 22.34 -5.23 28.26
C SER A 140 21.56 -4.32 28.83
N ASP A 141 21.64 -3.37 28.80
CA ASP A 141 21.07 -2.48 29.49
C ASP A 141 19.96 -2.03 28.96
N ALA A 142 19.74 -1.95 28.30
CA ALA A 142 18.81 -1.30 27.92
C ALA A 142 17.75 -1.84 27.55
N ALA A 143 17.52 -2.17 27.47
CA ALA A 143 16.66 -2.51 27.18
C ALA A 143 15.80 -2.18 26.57
N ASP A 144 15.38 -1.86 26.49
CA ASP A 144 14.72 -1.65 26.05
C ASP A 144 14.10 -1.33 25.30
N ASP A 145 13.78 -1.10 25.31
CA ASP A 145 13.09 -0.62 24.89
C ASP A 145 12.72 -0.30 23.87
N LYS A 146 12.49 -0.19 23.48
CA LYS A 146 12.01 0.18 22.62
C LYS A 146 11.50 -0.35 22.07
#